data_952623c380420f4c24ae457fa674e772
#
_entry.id   952623c380420f4c24ae457fa674e772
#
_cell.length_a   1.000
_cell.length_b   1.000
_cell.length_c   1.000
_cell.angle_alpha   90.00
_cell.angle_beta   90.00
_cell.angle_gamma   90.00
#
_symmetry.space_group_name_H-M   'P 1'
#
loop_
_entity.id
_entity.type
_entity.pdbx_description
1 polymer ?
#
loop_
_entity_poly.entity_id
_entity_poly.type
_entity_poly.pdbx_seq_one_letter_code
_entity_poly.pdbx_strand_id
1 'polypeptide(L)'
;WYAEGRTDSSSSTTSESGSGSGSTTSTSTALTDLEALQYIASNPDLIGAFGINIDAAKSHYTNNGISEGRSLTTFSAANYLAKYSDLAAAFGANETLALKHYIQSGYAEGRTDSVTGSGSGSGLTPSSPTALSDFEALNYIASYSDLIGVFGINTSAASSHYVNSGYAEGRAKDNFDEWGYLASNNDLMGAFGSNTTDAIKHYISFGKSEGRSTNIFNAESYLNNYADLKEYFGNDLDSAKKHFVEYGFNEGRIG
;
A
#
# COMPACT_ATOMS: atom_id res chain seq x y z
N TRP A 1 44.33 -42.01 -51.09
CA TRP A 1 45.05 -41.27 -52.16
C TRP A 1 44.61 -39.81 -52.16
N TYR A 2 45.60 -38.99 -51.77
CA TYR A 2 45.91 -37.61 -52.21
C TYR A 2 44.80 -36.54 -51.95
N ALA A 3 45.07 -35.53 -51.27
CA ALA A 3 46.16 -34.56 -51.01
C ALA A 3 45.54 -33.18 -51.12
N GLU A 4 45.74 -32.40 -50.11
CA GLU A 4 46.53 -31.16 -50.00
C GLU A 4 46.02 -29.92 -50.73
N GLY A 5 46.07 -28.82 -49.95
CA GLY A 5 46.14 -27.45 -50.40
C GLY A 5 45.54 -26.45 -49.47
N ARG A 6 46.13 -26.10 -48.45
CA ARG A 6 46.92 -25.01 -47.84
C ARG A 6 47.00 -23.73 -48.69
N THR A 7 46.68 -22.59 -48.06
CA THR A 7 47.41 -21.33 -47.90
C THR A 7 46.46 -20.28 -47.38
N ASP A 8 46.64 -19.79 -46.17
CA ASP A 8 47.46 -18.68 -45.66
C ASP A 8 47.19 -17.29 -46.28
N SER A 9 46.95 -16.38 -45.39
CA SER A 9 47.53 -15.05 -45.12
C SER A 9 46.52 -13.93 -44.94
N SER A 10 46.48 -13.49 -43.78
CA SER A 10 47.04 -12.30 -43.08
C SER A 10 46.22 -11.00 -43.21
N SER A 11 45.88 -10.57 -42.03
CA SER A 11 46.04 -9.26 -41.40
C SER A 11 45.38 -8.03 -42.03
N SER A 12 44.57 -7.34 -41.23
CA SER A 12 44.96 -6.09 -40.57
C SER A 12 43.80 -5.49 -39.81
N THR A 13 44.09 -5.23 -38.57
CA THR A 13 43.61 -4.19 -37.66
C THR A 13 42.78 -3.05 -38.24
N THR A 14 41.63 -2.77 -37.62
CA THR A 14 41.32 -1.44 -37.07
C THR A 14 40.29 -1.54 -35.95
N SER A 15 40.67 -0.94 -34.85
CA SER A 15 39.84 -0.67 -33.68
C SER A 15 38.77 0.33 -34.01
N GLU A 16 37.51 0.07 -33.61
CA GLU A 16 36.63 1.14 -33.20
C GLU A 16 35.73 0.64 -32.08
N SER A 17 35.86 1.30 -30.95
CA SER A 17 35.04 1.17 -29.78
C SER A 17 33.66 1.74 -30.09
N GLY A 18 32.65 0.89 -29.96
CA GLY A 18 31.24 1.27 -29.96
C GLY A 18 30.59 0.61 -28.76
N SER A 19 30.62 1.30 -27.63
CA SER A 19 29.83 0.96 -26.46
C SER A 19 28.36 1.18 -26.81
N GLY A 20 27.70 0.12 -27.23
CA GLY A 20 26.25 0.05 -27.36
C GLY A 20 25.72 -0.88 -26.29
N SER A 21 25.49 -0.35 -25.09
CA SER A 21 24.68 -1.02 -24.09
C SER A 21 23.24 -1.03 -24.60
N GLY A 22 22.93 -2.02 -25.40
CA GLY A 22 21.55 -2.36 -25.71
C GLY A 22 20.91 -3.01 -24.49
N SER A 23 20.34 -2.18 -23.62
CA SER A 23 19.36 -2.67 -22.66
C SER A 23 18.16 -3.18 -23.46
N THR A 24 18.12 -4.48 -23.70
CA THR A 24 16.89 -5.16 -24.14
C THR A 24 15.94 -5.13 -22.94
N THR A 25 15.15 -4.06 -22.85
CA THR A 25 13.93 -4.07 -22.07
C THR A 25 13.04 -5.16 -22.65
N SER A 26 13.02 -6.31 -22.00
CA SER A 26 11.92 -7.26 -22.15
C SER A 26 10.67 -6.49 -21.73
N THR A 27 9.85 -6.08 -22.68
CA THR A 27 8.50 -5.57 -22.42
C THR A 27 7.67 -6.73 -21.89
N SER A 28 7.76 -6.97 -20.58
CA SER A 28 6.74 -7.74 -19.88
C SER A 28 5.44 -6.93 -19.98
N THR A 29 4.45 -7.45 -20.67
CA THR A 29 3.10 -6.85 -20.78
C THR A 29 2.37 -6.86 -19.43
N ALA A 30 2.94 -7.48 -18.41
CA ALA A 30 2.37 -7.58 -17.08
C ALA A 30 2.92 -6.44 -16.17
N LEU A 31 2.01 -5.70 -15.58
CA LEU A 31 2.36 -4.65 -14.62
C LEU A 31 2.96 -5.24 -13.33
N THR A 32 3.92 -4.53 -12.74
CA THR A 32 4.31 -4.71 -11.34
C THR A 32 3.19 -4.21 -10.42
N ASP A 33 3.27 -4.52 -9.13
CA ASP A 33 2.27 -4.06 -8.15
C ASP A 33 2.21 -2.52 -8.06
N LEU A 34 3.37 -1.87 -8.10
CA LEU A 34 3.46 -0.41 -8.12
C LEU A 34 2.82 0.18 -9.38
N GLU A 35 3.12 -0.39 -10.55
CA GLU A 35 2.52 0.05 -11.81
C GLU A 35 1.01 -0.19 -11.86
N ALA A 36 0.51 -1.25 -11.22
CA ALA A 36 -0.92 -1.51 -11.12
C ALA A 36 -1.64 -0.46 -10.25
N LEU A 37 -1.07 -0.08 -9.11
CA LEU A 37 -1.58 1.04 -8.31
C LEU A 37 -1.49 2.37 -9.07
N GLN A 38 -0.38 2.58 -9.77
CA GLN A 38 -0.18 3.75 -10.63
C GLN A 38 -1.24 3.83 -11.74
N TYR A 39 -1.56 2.68 -12.33
CA TYR A 39 -2.61 2.55 -13.34
C TYR A 39 -3.99 2.93 -12.80
N ILE A 40 -4.37 2.42 -11.62
CA ILE A 40 -5.63 2.79 -10.97
C ILE A 40 -5.68 4.29 -10.70
N ALA A 41 -4.62 4.85 -10.07
CA ALA A 41 -4.55 6.27 -9.73
C ALA A 41 -4.62 7.18 -10.97
N SER A 42 -4.10 6.72 -12.11
CA SER A 42 -4.10 7.45 -13.37
C SER A 42 -5.43 7.41 -14.13
N ASN A 43 -6.36 6.55 -13.70
CA ASN A 43 -7.67 6.37 -14.34
C ASN A 43 -8.79 6.44 -13.28
N PRO A 44 -9.39 7.61 -13.05
CA PRO A 44 -10.33 7.84 -11.94
C PRO A 44 -11.53 6.91 -11.88
N ASP A 45 -12.01 6.42 -13.02
CA ASP A 45 -13.09 5.43 -13.11
C ASP A 45 -12.69 4.08 -12.48
N LEU A 46 -11.40 3.73 -12.53
CA LEU A 46 -10.89 2.50 -11.94
C LEU A 46 -10.75 2.57 -10.41
N ILE A 47 -10.65 3.78 -9.85
CA ILE A 47 -10.60 3.98 -8.40
C ILE A 47 -11.88 3.41 -7.75
N GLY A 48 -13.04 3.76 -8.32
CA GLY A 48 -14.32 3.25 -7.82
C GLY A 48 -14.57 1.78 -8.15
N ALA A 49 -13.98 1.28 -9.25
CA ALA A 49 -14.19 -0.09 -9.70
C ALA A 49 -13.29 -1.11 -8.98
N PHE A 50 -12.04 -0.75 -8.70
CA PHE A 50 -11.03 -1.69 -8.18
C PHE A 50 -10.50 -1.34 -6.79
N GLY A 51 -10.63 -0.08 -6.34
CA GLY A 51 -9.93 0.34 -5.13
C GLY A 51 -8.44 0.04 -5.25
N ILE A 52 -7.85 -0.62 -4.27
CA ILE A 52 -6.45 -1.05 -4.26
C ILE A 52 -6.24 -2.51 -4.73
N ASN A 53 -7.21 -3.09 -5.46
CA ASN A 53 -7.11 -4.45 -5.98
C ASN A 53 -6.13 -4.51 -7.16
N ILE A 54 -4.89 -4.88 -6.86
CA ILE A 54 -3.77 -4.94 -7.78
C ILE A 54 -4.01 -5.95 -8.91
N ASP A 55 -4.56 -7.12 -8.60
CA ASP A 55 -4.76 -8.18 -9.60
C ASP A 55 -5.88 -7.84 -10.58
N ALA A 56 -6.96 -7.21 -10.09
CA ALA A 56 -8.00 -6.68 -10.97
C ALA A 56 -7.43 -5.62 -11.92
N ALA A 57 -6.57 -4.73 -11.42
CA ALA A 57 -5.91 -3.71 -12.22
C ALA A 57 -4.98 -4.31 -13.29
N LYS A 58 -4.17 -5.30 -12.92
CA LYS A 58 -3.27 -6.02 -13.85
C LYS A 58 -4.06 -6.74 -14.93
N SER A 59 -5.10 -7.46 -14.54
CA SER A 59 -5.97 -8.18 -15.46
C SER A 59 -6.69 -7.23 -16.42
N HIS A 60 -7.23 -6.13 -15.90
CA HIS A 60 -7.90 -5.12 -16.71
C HIS A 60 -6.93 -4.46 -17.69
N TYR A 61 -5.72 -4.08 -17.23
CA TYR A 61 -4.72 -3.47 -18.09
C TYR A 61 -4.38 -4.36 -19.28
N THR A 62 -4.12 -5.65 -19.03
CA THR A 62 -3.75 -6.61 -20.06
C THR A 62 -4.90 -6.88 -21.03
N ASN A 63 -6.11 -7.04 -20.53
CA ASN A 63 -7.26 -7.46 -21.34
C ASN A 63 -7.94 -6.29 -22.08
N ASN A 64 -7.91 -5.10 -21.50
CA ASN A 64 -8.66 -3.93 -21.96
C ASN A 64 -7.79 -2.68 -22.04
N GLY A 65 -7.08 -2.33 -20.96
CA GLY A 65 -6.43 -1.03 -20.77
C GLY A 65 -5.44 -0.66 -21.89
N ILE A 66 -4.66 -1.64 -22.38
CA ILE A 66 -3.73 -1.43 -23.50
C ILE A 66 -4.49 -1.05 -24.77
N SER A 67 -5.55 -1.80 -25.09
CA SER A 67 -6.38 -1.56 -26.29
C SER A 67 -7.19 -0.28 -26.20
N GLU A 68 -7.57 0.13 -24.99
CA GLU A 68 -8.27 1.38 -24.71
C GLU A 68 -7.33 2.59 -24.68
N GLY A 69 -6.03 2.38 -24.76
CA GLY A 69 -5.02 3.45 -24.67
C GLY A 69 -4.97 4.14 -23.32
N ARG A 70 -5.31 3.42 -22.23
CA ARG A 70 -5.31 3.99 -20.88
C ARG A 70 -3.92 4.30 -20.39
N SER A 71 -3.77 5.43 -19.73
CA SER A 71 -2.49 5.90 -19.23
C SER A 71 -2.06 5.17 -17.96
N LEU A 72 -0.75 4.93 -17.84
CA LEU A 72 -0.09 4.47 -16.62
C LEU A 72 0.46 5.61 -15.76
N THR A 73 0.57 6.83 -16.32
CA THR A 73 1.44 7.87 -15.76
C THR A 73 0.80 9.25 -15.69
N THR A 74 -0.52 9.38 -15.83
CA THR A 74 -1.20 10.69 -15.70
C THR A 74 -1.24 11.19 -14.26
N PHE A 75 -1.18 10.30 -13.28
CA PHE A 75 -1.03 10.65 -11.87
C PHE A 75 0.43 10.47 -11.45
N SER A 76 0.98 11.38 -10.67
CA SER A 76 2.34 11.31 -10.15
C SER A 76 2.34 11.23 -8.63
N ALA A 77 2.71 10.08 -8.08
CA ALA A 77 2.84 9.87 -6.64
C ALA A 77 3.87 10.81 -6.01
N ALA A 78 4.99 11.08 -6.71
CA ALA A 78 6.01 12.01 -6.26
C ALA A 78 5.47 13.45 -6.17
N ASN A 79 4.73 13.92 -7.20
CA ASN A 79 4.10 15.24 -7.17
C ASN A 79 3.01 15.32 -6.10
N TYR A 80 2.26 14.24 -5.89
CA TYR A 80 1.26 14.15 -4.86
C TYR A 80 1.87 14.31 -3.47
N LEU A 81 2.97 13.59 -3.17
CA LEU A 81 3.72 13.75 -1.93
C LEU A 81 4.33 15.16 -1.81
N ALA A 82 4.90 15.69 -2.89
CA ALA A 82 5.48 17.04 -2.86
C ALA A 82 4.43 18.15 -2.61
N LYS A 83 3.19 17.93 -3.05
CA LYS A 83 2.08 18.88 -2.90
C LYS A 83 1.48 18.87 -1.49
N TYR A 84 1.42 17.71 -0.86
CA TYR A 84 0.78 17.52 0.44
C TYR A 84 1.83 17.17 1.50
N SER A 85 2.25 18.17 2.27
CA SER A 85 3.29 18.00 3.29
C SER A 85 2.89 17.04 4.41
N ASP A 86 1.59 16.90 4.68
CA ASP A 86 1.02 15.91 5.59
C ASP A 86 1.34 14.48 5.12
N LEU A 87 1.19 14.23 3.82
CA LEU A 87 1.50 12.93 3.23
C LEU A 87 3.02 12.70 3.12
N ALA A 88 3.78 13.75 2.79
CA ALA A 88 5.23 13.66 2.75
C ALA A 88 5.82 13.33 4.12
N ALA A 89 5.25 13.88 5.20
CA ALA A 89 5.66 13.57 6.56
C ALA A 89 5.23 12.16 6.99
N ALA A 90 4.02 11.71 6.59
CA ALA A 90 3.50 10.39 6.94
C ALA A 90 4.18 9.26 6.17
N PHE A 91 4.46 9.47 4.89
CA PHE A 91 4.92 8.42 3.97
C PHE A 91 6.37 8.59 3.51
N GLY A 92 6.99 9.75 3.80
CA GLY A 92 8.31 10.07 3.24
C GLY A 92 8.26 10.10 1.71
N ALA A 93 9.20 9.40 1.08
CA ALA A 93 9.24 9.21 -0.38
C ALA A 93 8.56 7.90 -0.83
N ASN A 94 7.70 7.30 0.00
CA ASN A 94 7.07 6.02 -0.32
C ASN A 94 5.89 6.21 -1.28
N GLU A 95 6.16 6.03 -2.58
CA GLU A 95 5.16 6.18 -3.65
C GLU A 95 4.02 5.15 -3.55
N THR A 96 4.29 3.95 -3.06
CA THR A 96 3.26 2.92 -2.89
C THR A 96 2.21 3.36 -1.87
N LEU A 97 2.64 3.91 -0.73
CA LEU A 97 1.73 4.45 0.28
C LEU A 97 0.98 5.67 -0.24
N ALA A 98 1.65 6.53 -0.99
CA ALA A 98 1.01 7.69 -1.61
C ALA A 98 -0.10 7.30 -2.60
N LEU A 99 0.15 6.30 -3.45
CA LEU A 99 -0.83 5.76 -4.39
C LEU A 99 -2.02 5.12 -3.67
N LYS A 100 -1.75 4.26 -2.67
CA LYS A 100 -2.80 3.66 -1.86
C LYS A 100 -3.66 4.73 -1.18
N HIS A 101 -3.06 5.72 -0.56
CA HIS A 101 -3.79 6.84 0.05
C HIS A 101 -4.65 7.59 -0.96
N TYR A 102 -4.09 7.92 -2.13
CA TYR A 102 -4.85 8.63 -3.16
C TYR A 102 -6.07 7.84 -3.61
N ILE A 103 -5.90 6.54 -3.87
CA ILE A 103 -6.98 5.66 -4.32
C ILE A 103 -8.06 5.49 -3.23
N GLN A 104 -7.65 5.31 -1.96
CA GLN A 104 -8.58 5.01 -0.86
C GLN A 104 -9.30 6.25 -0.33
N SER A 105 -8.65 7.40 -0.33
CA SER A 105 -9.15 8.60 0.33
C SER A 105 -8.92 9.87 -0.49
N GLY A 106 -7.71 10.10 -0.97
CA GLY A 106 -7.30 11.37 -1.56
C GLY A 106 -8.13 11.79 -2.77
N TYR A 107 -8.55 10.84 -3.60
CA TYR A 107 -9.43 11.13 -4.74
C TYR A 107 -10.80 11.64 -4.29
N ALA A 108 -11.40 10.98 -3.30
CA ALA A 108 -12.68 11.40 -2.72
C ALA A 108 -12.58 12.74 -1.96
N GLU A 109 -11.40 13.05 -1.41
CA GLU A 109 -11.09 14.33 -0.78
C GLU A 109 -10.84 15.46 -1.79
N GLY A 110 -10.86 15.16 -3.10
CA GLY A 110 -10.54 16.11 -4.15
C GLY A 110 -9.05 16.49 -4.23
N ARG A 111 -8.17 15.70 -3.63
CA ARG A 111 -6.73 15.91 -3.74
C ARG A 111 -6.26 15.57 -5.15
N THR A 112 -5.23 16.24 -5.64
CA THR A 112 -4.66 16.04 -6.99
C THR A 112 -3.14 16.14 -6.93
N ASP A 113 -2.46 15.52 -7.89
CA ASP A 113 -1.02 15.62 -8.08
C ASP A 113 -0.58 16.82 -8.93
N SER A 114 -1.55 17.56 -9.52
CA SER A 114 -1.24 18.70 -10.38
C SER A 114 -0.54 19.79 -9.59
N VAL A 115 0.75 19.98 -9.87
CA VAL A 115 1.51 21.16 -9.48
C VAL A 115 1.19 22.26 -10.50
N THR A 116 0.10 22.99 -10.33
CA THR A 116 -0.15 24.20 -11.10
C THR A 116 0.89 25.23 -10.68
N GLY A 117 1.91 25.37 -11.49
CA GLY A 117 2.87 26.45 -11.36
C GLY A 117 2.17 27.77 -11.62
N SER A 118 2.31 28.66 -10.71
CA SER A 118 2.15 30.11 -10.70
C SER A 118 1.13 30.60 -9.66
N GLY A 119 1.66 30.91 -8.52
CA GLY A 119 0.99 31.65 -7.47
C GLY A 119 2.05 32.05 -6.46
N SER A 120 2.60 33.26 -6.67
CA SER A 120 3.53 33.95 -5.83
C SER A 120 3.22 33.85 -4.34
N GLY A 121 4.20 33.38 -3.61
CA GLY A 121 4.56 33.81 -2.29
C GLY A 121 3.52 33.81 -1.19
N SER A 122 3.68 32.93 -0.26
CA SER A 122 3.81 33.32 1.14
C SER A 122 4.20 32.10 1.95
N GLY A 123 5.26 32.25 2.73
CA GLY A 123 5.71 31.38 3.80
C GLY A 123 5.10 30.00 3.93
N LEU A 124 5.86 28.96 3.57
CA LEU A 124 5.57 27.60 3.98
C LEU A 124 5.70 27.52 5.51
N THR A 125 4.63 27.89 6.20
CA THR A 125 4.40 27.30 7.50
C THR A 125 4.04 25.83 7.23
N PRO A 126 4.66 24.84 7.88
CA PRO A 126 4.19 23.48 7.81
C PRO A 126 2.71 23.49 8.13
N SER A 127 1.86 22.99 7.22
CA SER A 127 0.43 22.91 7.49
C SER A 127 0.27 22.08 8.75
N SER A 128 -0.38 22.65 9.75
CA SER A 128 -0.68 21.94 11.00
C SER A 128 -1.36 20.62 10.66
N PRO A 129 -0.98 19.51 11.32
CA PRO A 129 -1.61 18.22 11.08
C PRO A 129 -3.11 18.33 11.31
N THR A 130 -3.89 17.69 10.45
CA THR A 130 -5.34 17.63 10.62
C THR A 130 -5.69 16.77 11.84
N ALA A 131 -6.70 17.18 12.59
CA ALA A 131 -7.23 16.38 13.69
C ALA A 131 -7.66 15.00 13.18
N LEU A 132 -7.35 13.97 13.97
CA LEU A 132 -7.73 12.59 13.65
C LEU A 132 -9.23 12.40 13.82
N SER A 133 -9.85 11.61 12.96
CA SER A 133 -11.16 11.02 13.23
C SER A 133 -11.10 10.07 14.44
N ASP A 134 -12.24 9.68 14.99
CA ASP A 134 -12.28 8.76 16.14
C ASP A 134 -11.62 7.41 15.82
N PHE A 135 -11.82 6.88 14.60
CA PHE A 135 -11.20 5.65 14.16
C PHE A 135 -9.68 5.79 14.04
N GLU A 136 -9.20 6.84 13.37
CA GLU A 136 -7.76 7.12 13.26
C GLU A 136 -7.11 7.36 14.63
N ALA A 137 -7.81 8.02 15.55
CA ALA A 137 -7.31 8.26 16.89
C ALA A 137 -7.20 6.97 17.72
N LEU A 138 -8.14 6.03 17.55
CA LEU A 138 -8.04 4.70 18.16
C LEU A 138 -6.87 3.91 17.58
N ASN A 139 -6.70 3.89 16.26
CA ASN A 139 -5.55 3.26 15.61
C ASN A 139 -4.23 3.88 16.07
N TYR A 140 -4.17 5.22 16.16
CA TYR A 140 -3.02 5.93 16.67
C TYR A 140 -2.67 5.50 18.10
N ILE A 141 -3.65 5.42 19.01
CA ILE A 141 -3.45 4.93 20.37
C ILE A 141 -2.94 3.49 20.37
N ALA A 142 -3.61 2.60 19.62
CA ALA A 142 -3.27 1.18 19.57
C ALA A 142 -1.86 0.92 19.02
N SER A 143 -1.39 1.80 18.13
CA SER A 143 -0.06 1.73 17.50
C SER A 143 1.10 1.96 18.48
N TYR A 144 0.85 2.59 19.63
CA TYR A 144 1.90 2.98 20.58
C TYR A 144 1.55 2.61 22.02
N SER A 145 2.34 1.76 22.62
CA SER A 145 2.09 1.26 23.99
C SER A 145 2.10 2.35 25.06
N ASP A 146 2.87 3.42 24.87
CA ASP A 146 2.88 4.59 25.73
C ASP A 146 1.57 5.36 25.67
N LEU A 147 0.96 5.47 24.48
CA LEU A 147 -0.31 6.18 24.29
C LEU A 147 -1.50 5.40 24.87
N ILE A 148 -1.45 4.06 24.84
CA ILE A 148 -2.47 3.21 25.48
C ILE A 148 -2.60 3.55 26.96
N GLY A 149 -1.47 3.64 27.65
CA GLY A 149 -1.45 3.95 29.09
C GLY A 149 -1.90 5.38 29.43
N VAL A 150 -1.68 6.32 28.51
CA VAL A 150 -1.98 7.74 28.73
C VAL A 150 -3.42 8.10 28.35
N PHE A 151 -3.90 7.61 27.22
CA PHE A 151 -5.18 8.04 26.64
C PHE A 151 -6.30 7.02 26.80
N GLY A 152 -5.99 5.73 27.00
CA GLY A 152 -7.02 4.70 26.90
C GLY A 152 -7.78 4.84 25.59
N ILE A 153 -9.10 4.88 25.63
CA ILE A 153 -9.96 5.06 24.45
C ILE A 153 -10.38 6.52 24.22
N ASN A 154 -9.66 7.51 24.77
CA ASN A 154 -9.98 8.92 24.61
C ASN A 154 -9.46 9.47 23.27
N THR A 155 -10.29 9.38 22.24
CA THR A 155 -9.98 9.79 20.86
C THR A 155 -9.68 11.28 20.75
N SER A 156 -10.39 12.13 21.49
CA SER A 156 -10.20 13.59 21.46
C SER A 156 -8.82 13.99 22.00
N ALA A 157 -8.38 13.37 23.11
CA ALA A 157 -7.06 13.63 23.68
C ALA A 157 -5.96 13.11 22.78
N ALA A 158 -6.13 11.93 22.17
CA ALA A 158 -5.17 11.35 21.23
C ALA A 158 -5.06 12.18 19.95
N SER A 159 -6.18 12.63 19.38
CA SER A 159 -6.21 13.53 18.23
C SER A 159 -5.49 14.85 18.54
N SER A 160 -5.73 15.44 19.71
CA SER A 160 -5.02 16.65 20.16
C SER A 160 -3.52 16.41 20.32
N HIS A 161 -3.12 15.28 20.89
CA HIS A 161 -1.71 14.90 21.02
C HIS A 161 -1.05 14.74 19.64
N TYR A 162 -1.72 14.06 18.72
CA TYR A 162 -1.20 13.88 17.36
C TYR A 162 -0.92 15.24 16.69
N VAL A 163 -1.89 16.15 16.75
CA VAL A 163 -1.75 17.50 16.15
C VAL A 163 -0.64 18.32 16.79
N ASN A 164 -0.51 18.28 18.13
CA ASN A 164 0.39 19.15 18.86
C ASN A 164 1.82 18.59 19.00
N SER A 165 1.97 17.26 18.93
CA SER A 165 3.25 16.59 19.22
C SER A 165 3.53 15.40 18.32
N GLY A 166 2.61 14.43 18.25
CA GLY A 166 2.84 13.15 17.59
C GLY A 166 3.21 13.26 16.12
N TYR A 167 2.62 14.21 15.39
CA TYR A 167 2.98 14.50 14.02
C TYR A 167 4.44 14.97 13.88
N ALA A 168 4.86 15.90 14.73
CA ALA A 168 6.23 16.40 14.75
C ALA A 168 7.25 15.35 15.23
N GLU A 169 6.80 14.39 16.06
CA GLU A 169 7.58 13.23 16.48
C GLU A 169 7.70 12.16 15.39
N GLY A 170 7.03 12.35 14.24
CA GLY A 170 7.01 11.37 13.15
C GLY A 170 6.21 10.11 13.47
N ARG A 171 5.27 10.17 14.40
CA ARG A 171 4.41 9.01 14.72
C ARG A 171 3.40 8.78 13.61
N ALA A 172 3.34 7.57 13.11
CA ALA A 172 2.31 7.14 12.18
C ALA A 172 0.97 7.00 12.91
N LYS A 173 -0.12 7.32 12.23
CA LYS A 173 -1.46 7.25 12.81
C LYS A 173 -2.16 5.91 12.62
N ASP A 174 -1.51 4.97 11.89
CA ASP A 174 -2.10 3.70 11.48
C ASP A 174 -1.02 2.61 11.33
N ASN A 175 -0.47 2.14 12.46
CA ASN A 175 0.47 1.02 12.52
C ASN A 175 -0.13 -0.20 13.25
N PHE A 176 -1.36 -0.10 13.72
CA PHE A 176 -2.04 -1.22 14.35
C PHE A 176 -2.79 -2.03 13.28
N ASP A 177 -2.56 -3.33 13.26
CA ASP A 177 -3.24 -4.25 12.35
C ASP A 177 -4.50 -4.82 13.03
N GLU A 178 -5.61 -4.13 12.89
CA GLU A 178 -6.89 -4.54 13.50
C GLU A 178 -7.44 -5.83 12.89
N TRP A 179 -7.23 -6.05 11.60
CA TRP A 179 -7.63 -7.30 10.95
C TRP A 179 -6.75 -8.47 11.38
N GLY A 180 -5.44 -8.25 11.50
CA GLY A 180 -4.51 -9.23 12.05
C GLY A 180 -4.81 -9.54 13.51
N TYR A 181 -5.22 -8.55 14.30
CA TYR A 181 -5.65 -8.74 15.68
C TYR A 181 -6.90 -9.62 15.78
N LEU A 182 -7.94 -9.33 15.00
CA LEU A 182 -9.16 -10.16 14.94
C LEU A 182 -8.82 -11.58 14.46
N ALA A 183 -8.12 -11.70 13.35
CA ALA A 183 -7.76 -13.00 12.77
C ALA A 183 -6.91 -13.87 13.71
N SER A 184 -6.13 -13.24 14.59
CA SER A 184 -5.28 -13.94 15.57
C SER A 184 -6.01 -14.34 16.86
N ASN A 185 -7.28 -13.90 17.05
CA ASN A 185 -8.02 -14.13 18.29
C ASN A 185 -9.46 -14.58 17.97
N ASN A 186 -9.65 -15.89 17.85
CA ASN A 186 -10.92 -16.49 17.40
C ASN A 186 -12.14 -16.11 18.27
N ASP A 187 -11.94 -15.95 19.57
CA ASP A 187 -12.96 -15.49 20.52
C ASP A 187 -13.46 -14.09 20.20
N LEU A 188 -12.57 -13.22 19.71
CA LEU A 188 -12.92 -11.84 19.34
C LEU A 188 -13.71 -11.79 18.02
N MET A 189 -13.43 -12.68 17.08
CA MET A 189 -14.26 -12.81 15.89
C MET A 189 -15.68 -13.24 16.24
N GLY A 190 -15.83 -14.13 17.23
CA GLY A 190 -17.15 -14.51 17.76
C GLY A 190 -17.87 -13.35 18.47
N ALA A 191 -17.13 -12.47 19.14
CA ALA A 191 -17.70 -11.36 19.92
C ALA A 191 -17.99 -10.10 19.08
N PHE A 192 -17.10 -9.76 18.14
CA PHE A 192 -17.15 -8.50 17.41
C PHE A 192 -17.43 -8.68 15.91
N GLY A 193 -17.33 -9.92 15.38
CA GLY A 193 -17.39 -10.15 13.94
C GLY A 193 -16.28 -9.38 13.22
N SER A 194 -16.66 -8.61 12.20
CA SER A 194 -15.77 -7.73 11.45
C SER A 194 -15.74 -6.27 11.96
N ASN A 195 -16.22 -6.02 13.19
CA ASN A 195 -16.20 -4.68 13.78
C ASN A 195 -14.80 -4.33 14.31
N THR A 196 -13.97 -3.78 13.43
CA THR A 196 -12.60 -3.39 13.74
C THR A 196 -12.52 -2.29 14.80
N THR A 197 -13.49 -1.38 14.86
CA THR A 197 -13.53 -0.32 15.88
C THR A 197 -13.62 -0.90 17.29
N ASP A 198 -14.49 -1.89 17.52
CA ASP A 198 -14.62 -2.53 18.82
C ASP A 198 -13.41 -3.44 19.11
N ALA A 199 -12.82 -4.06 18.09
CA ALA A 199 -11.58 -4.80 18.23
C ALA A 199 -10.41 -3.90 18.69
N ILE A 200 -10.25 -2.71 18.12
CA ILE A 200 -9.22 -1.75 18.53
C ILE A 200 -9.47 -1.29 19.97
N LYS A 201 -10.71 -0.93 20.31
CA LYS A 201 -11.08 -0.56 21.71
C LYS A 201 -10.77 -1.68 22.68
N HIS A 202 -11.07 -2.93 22.33
CA HIS A 202 -10.75 -4.10 23.13
C HIS A 202 -9.23 -4.23 23.33
N TYR A 203 -8.44 -4.11 22.25
CA TYR A 203 -6.99 -4.16 22.35
C TYR A 203 -6.44 -3.11 23.30
N ILE A 204 -6.89 -1.87 23.16
CA ILE A 204 -6.45 -0.75 24.01
C ILE A 204 -6.82 -1.01 25.48
N SER A 205 -8.05 -1.45 25.75
CA SER A 205 -8.57 -1.57 27.10
C SER A 205 -8.10 -2.83 27.83
N PHE A 206 -7.93 -3.92 27.11
CA PHE A 206 -7.68 -5.25 27.68
C PHE A 206 -6.58 -6.02 26.95
N GLY A 207 -6.69 -6.15 25.62
CA GLY A 207 -5.88 -7.07 24.81
C GLY A 207 -4.38 -6.87 24.96
N LYS A 208 -3.92 -5.61 25.06
CA LYS A 208 -2.52 -5.28 25.31
C LYS A 208 -2.04 -5.82 26.66
N SER A 209 -2.82 -5.63 27.72
CA SER A 209 -2.47 -6.10 29.08
C SER A 209 -2.62 -7.62 29.23
N GLU A 210 -3.50 -8.24 28.46
CA GLU A 210 -3.68 -9.68 28.37
C GLU A 210 -2.58 -10.37 27.55
N GLY A 211 -1.73 -9.59 26.85
CA GLY A 211 -0.71 -10.12 25.96
C GLY A 211 -1.26 -10.79 24.70
N ARG A 212 -2.45 -10.37 24.25
CA ARG A 212 -3.04 -10.92 23.03
C ARG A 212 -2.21 -10.57 21.80
N SER A 213 -2.05 -11.54 20.94
CA SER A 213 -1.25 -11.38 19.72
C SER A 213 -2.02 -10.67 18.62
N THR A 214 -1.28 -9.95 17.79
CA THR A 214 -1.79 -9.29 16.57
C THR A 214 -1.34 -9.99 15.30
N ASN A 215 -0.50 -11.06 15.39
CA ASN A 215 0.20 -11.63 14.24
C ASN A 215 0.34 -13.17 14.30
N ILE A 216 -0.52 -13.89 15.00
CA ILE A 216 -0.54 -15.37 14.96
C ILE A 216 -1.12 -15.87 13.64
N PHE A 217 -2.15 -15.19 13.11
CA PHE A 217 -2.74 -15.57 11.84
C PHE A 217 -1.74 -15.36 10.70
N ASN A 218 -1.50 -16.41 9.93
CA ASN A 218 -0.59 -16.35 8.79
C ASN A 218 -1.38 -16.19 7.49
N ALA A 219 -1.53 -14.96 7.04
CA ALA A 219 -2.29 -14.62 5.83
C ALA A 219 -1.69 -15.22 4.55
N GLU A 220 -0.36 -15.40 4.49
CA GLU A 220 0.29 -16.04 3.35
C GLU A 220 -0.02 -17.54 3.30
N SER A 221 0.07 -18.23 4.44
CA SER A 221 -0.34 -19.63 4.55
C SER A 221 -1.81 -19.81 4.20
N TYR A 222 -2.66 -18.89 4.68
CA TYR A 222 -4.08 -18.87 4.36
C TYR A 222 -4.33 -18.83 2.85
N LEU A 223 -3.71 -17.89 2.14
CA LEU A 223 -3.83 -17.81 0.68
C LEU A 223 -3.27 -19.04 -0.03
N ASN A 224 -2.17 -19.60 0.46
CA ASN A 224 -1.55 -20.78 -0.14
C ASN A 224 -2.36 -22.07 0.09
N ASN A 225 -3.15 -22.14 1.17
CA ASN A 225 -4.02 -23.27 1.48
C ASN A 225 -5.29 -23.31 0.62
N TYR A 226 -5.69 -22.18 0.04
CA TYR A 226 -6.95 -22.06 -0.70
C TYR A 226 -6.71 -21.44 -2.08
N ALA A 227 -6.73 -22.28 -3.11
CA ALA A 227 -6.44 -21.87 -4.49
C ALA A 227 -7.41 -20.80 -5.01
N ASP A 228 -8.67 -20.87 -4.62
CA ASP A 228 -9.70 -19.86 -4.93
C ASP A 228 -9.35 -18.48 -4.38
N LEU A 229 -8.85 -18.44 -3.14
CA LEU A 229 -8.42 -17.18 -2.52
C LEU A 229 -7.12 -16.68 -3.13
N LYS A 230 -6.19 -17.60 -3.43
CA LYS A 230 -4.93 -17.24 -4.09
C LYS A 230 -5.15 -16.67 -5.48
N GLU A 231 -6.10 -17.24 -6.23
CA GLU A 231 -6.50 -16.72 -7.54
C GLU A 231 -7.16 -15.35 -7.43
N TYR A 232 -8.00 -15.13 -6.41
CA TYR A 232 -8.76 -13.89 -6.25
C TYR A 232 -7.94 -12.75 -5.63
N PHE A 233 -7.18 -13.02 -4.56
CA PHE A 233 -6.44 -12.01 -3.79
C PHE A 233 -4.94 -11.91 -4.18
N GLY A 234 -4.41 -12.86 -4.93
CA GLY A 234 -2.99 -12.90 -5.27
C GLY A 234 -2.09 -12.99 -4.04
N ASN A 235 -1.35 -11.92 -3.75
CA ASN A 235 -0.51 -11.79 -2.57
C ASN A 235 -0.97 -10.64 -1.63
N ASP A 236 -2.21 -10.20 -1.75
CA ASP A 236 -2.78 -9.18 -0.86
C ASP A 236 -3.12 -9.80 0.51
N LEU A 237 -2.16 -9.66 1.44
CA LEU A 237 -2.27 -10.24 2.77
C LEU A 237 -3.32 -9.51 3.64
N ASP A 238 -3.57 -8.23 3.40
CA ASP A 238 -4.57 -7.47 4.15
C ASP A 238 -5.98 -7.87 3.75
N SER A 239 -6.24 -8.03 2.44
CA SER A 239 -7.49 -8.60 1.95
C SER A 239 -7.69 -10.05 2.42
N ALA A 240 -6.62 -10.84 2.54
CA ALA A 240 -6.68 -12.20 3.07
C ALA A 240 -7.10 -12.24 4.55
N LYS A 241 -6.52 -11.37 5.40
CA LYS A 241 -6.93 -11.22 6.81
C LYS A 241 -8.40 -10.82 6.92
N LYS A 242 -8.79 -9.81 6.15
CA LYS A 242 -10.17 -9.33 6.11
C LYS A 242 -11.13 -10.45 5.69
N HIS A 243 -10.83 -11.16 4.62
CA HIS A 243 -11.66 -12.29 4.16
C HIS A 243 -11.78 -13.38 5.23
N PHE A 244 -10.66 -13.70 5.91
CA PHE A 244 -10.70 -14.70 6.98
C PHE A 244 -11.66 -14.31 8.10
N VAL A 245 -11.60 -13.04 8.55
CA VAL A 245 -12.46 -12.52 9.61
C VAL A 245 -13.93 -12.46 9.17
N GLU A 246 -14.21 -12.01 7.95
CA GLU A 246 -15.59 -11.82 7.47
C GLU A 246 -16.27 -13.13 7.07
N TYR A 247 -15.53 -14.08 6.52
CA TYR A 247 -16.08 -15.29 5.92
C TYR A 247 -15.35 -16.57 6.33
N GLY A 248 -14.02 -16.60 6.15
CA GLY A 248 -13.21 -17.81 6.24
C GLY A 248 -13.30 -18.53 7.57
N PHE A 249 -13.35 -17.78 8.69
CA PHE A 249 -13.54 -18.35 10.01
C PHE A 249 -14.85 -19.12 10.13
N ASN A 250 -15.96 -18.56 9.65
CA ASN A 250 -17.26 -19.20 9.67
C ASN A 250 -17.38 -20.35 8.66
N GLU A 251 -16.59 -20.34 7.60
CA GLU A 251 -16.45 -21.42 6.63
C GLU A 251 -15.57 -22.57 7.14
N GLY A 252 -14.97 -22.43 8.33
CA GLY A 252 -14.04 -23.39 8.90
C GLY A 252 -12.69 -23.46 8.20
N ARG A 253 -12.32 -22.42 7.45
CA ARG A 253 -10.98 -22.30 6.86
C ARG A 253 -9.94 -22.00 7.95
N ILE A 254 -8.70 -22.39 7.70
CA ILE A 254 -7.56 -22.20 8.62
C ILE A 254 -6.46 -21.41 7.94
N GLY A 255 -5.75 -20.58 8.72
CA GLY A 255 -4.63 -19.77 8.29
C GLY A 255 -3.27 -20.30 8.73
#